data_413ea0a51f94caf69bc9395cbe0b54e8
#
_entry.id   413ea0a51f94caf69bc9395cbe0b54e8
#
_cell.length_a   1.000
_cell.length_b   1.000
_cell.length_c   1.000
_cell.angle_alpha   90.00
_cell.angle_beta   90.00
_cell.angle_gamma   90.00
#
_symmetry.space_group_name_H-M   'P 1'
#
loop_
_entity.id
_entity.type
_entity.pdbx_description
1 polymer ?
#
loop_
_entity_poly.entity_id
_entity_poly.type
_entity_poly.pdbx_seq_one_letter_code
_entity_poly.pdbx_strand_id
1 'polypeptide(L)'
;MKLQGQKNYKVWDSIDFDGLKKDILNNLQYKIVRDDTILCIFSVQFSDPYIWRDRDRNDAIYLHRIVVNPLYKGQNQFLKVLTWAQKFARSNNLDFIRMDTWADNQKIINYYRSFGFQFIENFKTPNAAELPIQNRNLNVALLEIDVK
;
A
#
# COMPACT_ATOMS: atom_id res chain seq x y z
N MET A 1 -4.73 -16.56 4.68
CA MET A 1 -5.98 -15.96 4.19
C MET A 1 -5.73 -15.32 2.85
N LYS A 2 -6.48 -15.71 1.84
CA LYS A 2 -6.42 -15.07 0.52
C LYS A 2 -7.34 -13.86 0.53
N LEU A 3 -6.81 -12.70 0.23
CA LEU A 3 -7.53 -11.43 0.28
C LEU A 3 -7.44 -10.76 -1.09
N GLN A 4 -8.52 -10.11 -1.52
CA GLN A 4 -8.53 -9.27 -2.70
C GLN A 4 -8.14 -9.99 -4.00
N GLY A 5 -8.36 -11.30 -4.08
CA GLY A 5 -8.18 -12.00 -5.33
C GLY A 5 -9.22 -11.54 -6.34
N GLN A 6 -8.79 -11.03 -7.50
CA GLN A 6 -9.65 -10.83 -8.65
C GLN A 6 -9.43 -11.97 -9.64
N LYS A 7 -10.48 -12.32 -10.38
CA LYS A 7 -10.37 -13.35 -11.39
C LYS A 7 -9.25 -12.99 -12.39
N ASN A 8 -8.34 -13.91 -12.62
CA ASN A 8 -7.19 -13.79 -13.53
C ASN A 8 -6.05 -12.88 -13.03
N TYR A 9 -6.12 -12.38 -11.81
CA TYR A 9 -5.04 -11.61 -11.19
C TYR A 9 -4.40 -12.39 -10.06
N LYS A 10 -3.15 -12.03 -9.75
CA LYS A 10 -2.42 -12.62 -8.63
C LYS A 10 -3.10 -12.28 -7.32
N VAL A 11 -3.08 -13.22 -6.39
CA VAL A 11 -3.46 -13.02 -5.00
C VAL A 11 -2.29 -13.41 -4.12
N TRP A 12 -2.27 -12.96 -2.88
CA TRP A 12 -1.26 -13.39 -1.93
C TRP A 12 -1.51 -14.84 -1.54
N ASP A 13 -0.56 -15.73 -1.84
CA ASP A 13 -0.61 -17.11 -1.41
C ASP A 13 -0.18 -17.27 0.05
N SER A 14 0.59 -16.33 0.57
CA SER A 14 1.03 -16.30 1.96
C SER A 14 0.97 -14.87 2.49
N ILE A 15 0.84 -14.76 3.82
CA ILE A 15 0.81 -13.48 4.51
C ILE A 15 1.97 -13.44 5.48
N ASP A 16 2.67 -12.31 5.51
CA ASP A 16 3.72 -12.04 6.49
C ASP A 16 3.09 -11.68 7.84
N PHE A 17 2.76 -12.70 8.62
CA PHE A 17 2.15 -12.49 9.93
C PHE A 17 3.07 -11.79 10.92
N ASP A 18 4.37 -12.03 10.84
CA ASP A 18 5.34 -11.38 11.74
C ASP A 18 5.45 -9.89 11.46
N GLY A 19 5.50 -9.51 10.19
CA GLY A 19 5.49 -8.11 9.77
C GLY A 19 4.21 -7.41 10.16
N LEU A 20 3.07 -8.08 10.00
CA LEU A 20 1.77 -7.54 10.38
C LEU A 20 1.69 -7.30 11.90
N LYS A 21 2.13 -8.25 12.71
CA LYS A 21 2.20 -8.10 14.18
C LYS A 21 3.10 -6.95 14.58
N LYS A 22 4.25 -6.81 13.94
CA LYS A 22 5.18 -5.72 14.18
C LYS A 22 4.54 -4.37 13.88
N ASP A 23 3.81 -4.24 12.77
CA ASP A 23 3.10 -3.03 12.42
C ASP A 23 2.02 -2.67 13.45
N ILE A 24 1.29 -3.66 13.93
CA ILE A 24 0.28 -3.44 14.98
C ILE A 24 0.95 -2.92 16.26
N LEU A 25 2.04 -3.55 16.69
CA LEU A 25 2.77 -3.15 17.89
C LEU A 25 3.36 -1.74 17.77
N ASN A 26 3.75 -1.32 16.57
CA ASN A 26 4.33 -0.01 16.31
C ASN A 26 3.29 1.05 15.91
N ASN A 27 2.00 0.74 16.02
CA ASN A 27 0.91 1.63 15.65
C ASN A 27 0.95 2.05 14.17
N LEU A 28 1.40 1.16 13.29
CA LEU A 28 1.48 1.38 11.85
C LEU A 28 0.39 0.65 11.07
N GLN A 29 -0.45 -0.12 11.77
CA GLN A 29 -1.58 -0.83 11.18
C GLN A 29 -2.87 -0.10 11.52
N TYR A 30 -3.68 0.18 10.50
CA TYR A 30 -4.90 0.97 10.62
C TYR A 30 -6.10 0.22 10.05
N LYS A 31 -7.29 0.61 10.49
CA LYS A 31 -8.54 0.08 9.97
C LYS A 31 -9.59 1.19 9.83
N ILE A 32 -10.48 1.02 8.88
CA ILE A 32 -11.69 1.83 8.75
C ILE A 32 -12.86 1.00 9.27
N VAL A 33 -13.59 1.56 10.23
CA VAL A 33 -14.69 0.87 10.91
C VAL A 33 -15.96 1.72 10.80
N ARG A 34 -17.09 1.03 10.60
CA ARG A 34 -18.42 1.63 10.66
C ARG A 34 -19.34 0.66 11.42
N ASP A 35 -19.92 1.12 12.52
CA ASP A 35 -20.85 0.33 13.36
C ASP A 35 -20.27 -1.06 13.71
N ASP A 36 -19.05 -1.07 14.23
CA ASP A 36 -18.32 -2.29 14.62
C ASP A 36 -17.91 -3.21 13.45
N THR A 37 -18.15 -2.79 12.21
CA THR A 37 -17.76 -3.53 11.03
C THR A 37 -16.47 -2.96 10.45
N ILE A 38 -15.48 -3.83 10.22
CA ILE A 38 -14.25 -3.44 9.55
C ILE A 38 -14.51 -3.38 8.04
N LEU A 39 -14.32 -2.19 7.45
CA LEU A 39 -14.52 -1.97 6.02
C LEU A 39 -13.23 -2.11 5.23
N CYS A 40 -12.10 -1.76 5.83
CA CYS A 40 -10.81 -1.77 5.17
C CYS A 40 -9.72 -1.81 6.22
N ILE A 41 -8.61 -2.44 5.89
CA ILE A 41 -7.37 -2.37 6.68
C ILE A 41 -6.22 -1.94 5.79
N PHE A 42 -5.22 -1.30 6.37
CA PHE A 42 -4.01 -0.90 5.65
C PHE A 42 -2.88 -0.65 6.62
N SER A 43 -1.65 -0.70 6.10
CA SER A 43 -0.45 -0.40 6.87
C SER A 43 0.22 0.87 6.35
N VAL A 44 0.92 1.58 7.24
CA VAL A 44 1.73 2.75 6.91
C VAL A 44 3.15 2.49 7.34
N GLN A 45 4.12 2.80 6.47
CA GLN A 45 5.53 2.80 6.80
C GLN A 45 6.12 4.18 6.52
N PHE A 46 7.17 4.54 7.23
CA PHE A 46 7.88 5.81 7.00
C PHE A 46 9.11 5.64 6.13
N SER A 47 9.47 4.40 5.81
CA SER A 47 10.57 4.09 4.91
C SER A 47 10.31 2.78 4.17
N ASP A 48 10.89 2.67 2.98
CA ASP A 48 10.79 1.47 2.15
C ASP A 48 12.01 1.38 1.24
N PRO A 49 13.20 1.19 1.82
CA PRO A 49 14.46 1.38 1.10
C PRO A 49 14.71 0.33 0.01
N TYR A 50 14.20 -0.89 0.17
CA TYR A 50 14.43 -1.96 -0.81
C TYR A 50 13.61 -1.79 -2.09
N ILE A 51 12.50 -1.06 -2.01
CA ILE A 51 11.61 -0.79 -3.15
C ILE A 51 11.89 0.58 -3.73
N TRP A 52 11.98 1.62 -2.90
CA TRP A 52 12.10 3.00 -3.34
C TRP A 52 13.55 3.49 -3.44
N ARG A 53 14.52 2.76 -2.86
CA ARG A 53 15.96 2.98 -3.04
C ARG A 53 16.36 4.44 -2.73
N ASP A 54 16.99 5.13 -3.67
CA ASP A 54 17.44 6.53 -3.49
C ASP A 54 16.31 7.54 -3.36
N ARG A 55 15.09 7.15 -3.73
CA ARG A 55 13.90 8.01 -3.55
C ARG A 55 13.41 8.02 -2.10
N ASP A 56 13.84 7.07 -1.29
CA ASP A 56 13.46 6.97 0.13
C ASP A 56 14.31 7.93 0.96
N ARG A 57 13.79 9.14 1.17
CA ARG A 57 14.53 10.27 1.76
C ARG A 57 13.86 10.83 3.01
N ASN A 58 13.09 10.05 3.72
CA ASN A 58 12.34 10.50 4.90
C ASN A 58 11.33 11.62 4.59
N ASP A 59 10.80 11.65 3.39
CA ASP A 59 9.86 12.66 2.90
C ASP A 59 8.50 12.11 2.50
N ALA A 60 8.23 10.84 2.82
CA ALA A 60 7.02 10.16 2.39
C ALA A 60 6.49 9.18 3.43
N ILE A 61 5.22 8.87 3.32
CA ILE A 61 4.67 7.64 3.89
C ILE A 61 4.41 6.64 2.77
N TYR A 62 4.48 5.38 3.13
CA TYR A 62 4.30 4.25 2.20
C TYR A 62 3.10 3.44 2.66
N LEU A 63 2.08 3.35 1.81
CA LEU A 63 0.88 2.56 2.08
C LEU A 63 1.12 1.12 1.63
N HIS A 64 0.86 0.18 2.52
CA HIS A 64 1.03 -1.24 2.26
C HIS A 64 -0.20 -2.03 2.71
N ARG A 65 -0.39 -3.19 2.10
CA ARG A 65 -1.40 -4.15 2.53
C ARG A 65 -2.78 -3.54 2.67
N ILE A 66 -3.21 -2.78 1.66
CA ILE A 66 -4.55 -2.22 1.61
C ILE A 66 -5.52 -3.33 1.21
N VAL A 67 -6.42 -3.67 2.13
CA VAL A 67 -7.40 -4.74 1.91
C VAL A 67 -8.79 -4.21 2.25
N VAL A 68 -9.66 -4.23 1.26
CA VAL A 68 -11.06 -3.83 1.42
C VAL A 68 -11.89 -5.06 1.75
N ASN A 69 -12.80 -4.93 2.73
CA ASN A 69 -13.75 -5.98 3.04
C ASN A 69 -14.61 -6.25 1.79
N PRO A 70 -14.63 -7.49 1.27
CA PRO A 70 -15.34 -7.78 0.02
C PRO A 70 -16.83 -7.43 0.04
N LEU A 71 -17.46 -7.46 1.20
CA LEU A 71 -18.87 -7.10 1.35
C LEU A 71 -19.13 -5.61 1.13
N TYR A 72 -18.10 -4.79 1.20
CA TYR A 72 -18.18 -3.32 1.07
C TYR A 72 -17.33 -2.81 -0.09
N LYS A 73 -17.01 -3.69 -1.03
CA LYS A 73 -16.27 -3.34 -2.24
C LYS A 73 -17.08 -2.34 -3.08
N GLY A 74 -16.38 -1.39 -3.70
CA GLY A 74 -17.03 -0.39 -4.54
C GLY A 74 -17.63 0.80 -3.81
N GLN A 75 -17.39 0.92 -2.50
CA GLN A 75 -17.91 2.02 -1.66
C GLN A 75 -16.86 3.07 -1.33
N ASN A 76 -15.89 3.26 -2.23
CA ASN A 76 -14.85 4.30 -2.10
C ASN A 76 -13.99 4.19 -0.83
N GLN A 77 -13.68 2.96 -0.39
CA GLN A 77 -12.84 2.78 0.80
C GLN A 77 -11.45 3.37 0.58
N PHE A 78 -10.87 3.22 -0.61
CA PHE A 78 -9.56 3.80 -0.89
C PHE A 78 -9.57 5.32 -0.79
N LEU A 79 -10.62 5.99 -1.20
CA LEU A 79 -10.73 7.45 -1.04
C LEU A 79 -10.63 7.85 0.44
N LYS A 80 -11.23 7.07 1.32
CA LYS A 80 -11.15 7.30 2.78
C LYS A 80 -9.72 7.10 3.28
N VAL A 81 -9.05 6.05 2.83
CA VAL A 81 -7.64 5.80 3.16
C VAL A 81 -6.78 6.98 2.69
N LEU A 82 -6.95 7.40 1.44
CA LEU A 82 -6.17 8.49 0.86
C LEU A 82 -6.41 9.81 1.58
N THR A 83 -7.66 10.15 1.89
CA THR A 83 -8.00 11.38 2.60
C THR A 83 -7.32 11.41 3.98
N TRP A 84 -7.38 10.31 4.69
CA TRP A 84 -6.69 10.18 5.98
C TRP A 84 -5.18 10.28 5.81
N ALA A 85 -4.63 9.58 4.83
CA ALA A 85 -3.19 9.54 4.58
C ALA A 85 -2.62 10.92 4.22
N GLN A 86 -3.36 11.71 3.47
CA GLN A 86 -2.97 13.08 3.13
C GLN A 86 -2.87 13.95 4.39
N LYS A 87 -3.84 13.86 5.28
CA LYS A 87 -3.81 14.59 6.56
C LYS A 87 -2.65 14.10 7.44
N PHE A 88 -2.46 12.80 7.50
CA PHE A 88 -1.39 12.18 8.29
C PHE A 88 -0.01 12.60 7.79
N ALA A 89 0.21 12.59 6.48
CA ALA A 89 1.47 13.01 5.90
C ALA A 89 1.75 14.49 6.18
N ARG A 90 0.75 15.35 6.01
CA ARG A 90 0.89 16.78 6.31
C ARG A 90 1.20 17.03 7.78
N SER A 91 0.53 16.32 8.68
CA SER A 91 0.77 16.43 10.13
C SER A 91 2.18 16.01 10.52
N ASN A 92 2.83 15.17 9.73
CA ASN A 92 4.20 14.71 9.94
C ASN A 92 5.21 15.48 9.09
N ASN A 93 4.80 16.56 8.42
CA ASN A 93 5.63 17.38 7.55
C ASN A 93 6.27 16.59 6.41
N LEU A 94 5.52 15.64 5.84
CA LEU A 94 5.96 14.82 4.74
C LEU A 94 5.31 15.29 3.43
N ASP A 95 6.02 15.06 2.33
CA ASP A 95 5.66 15.63 1.03
C ASP A 95 4.88 14.66 0.15
N PHE A 96 5.03 13.35 0.37
CA PHE A 96 4.51 12.33 -0.55
C PHE A 96 3.79 11.21 0.17
N ILE A 97 2.82 10.63 -0.54
CA ILE A 97 2.29 9.31 -0.25
C ILE A 97 2.71 8.41 -1.40
N ARG A 98 3.30 7.27 -1.07
CA ARG A 98 3.82 6.31 -2.04
C ARG A 98 3.21 4.94 -1.84
N MET A 99 3.11 4.20 -2.92
CA MET A 99 2.66 2.82 -2.90
C MET A 99 3.19 2.09 -4.12
N ASP A 100 3.19 0.78 -4.04
CA ASP A 100 3.50 -0.07 -5.17
C ASP A 100 2.41 -1.09 -5.39
N THR A 101 2.28 -1.53 -6.62
CA THR A 101 1.35 -2.58 -7.00
C THR A 101 1.97 -3.43 -8.11
N TRP A 102 1.34 -4.53 -8.45
CA TRP A 102 1.87 -5.41 -9.50
C TRP A 102 1.93 -4.68 -10.85
N ALA A 103 3.10 -4.72 -11.48
CA ALA A 103 3.36 -4.00 -12.74
C ALA A 103 2.51 -4.51 -13.90
N ASP A 104 2.07 -5.77 -13.87
CA ASP A 104 1.25 -6.37 -14.91
C ASP A 104 -0.26 -6.14 -14.71
N ASN A 105 -0.66 -5.43 -13.65
CA ASN A 105 -2.07 -5.13 -13.39
C ASN A 105 -2.40 -3.69 -13.78
N GLN A 106 -2.56 -3.44 -15.08
CA GLN A 106 -2.83 -2.10 -15.58
C GLN A 106 -4.13 -1.52 -15.05
N LYS A 107 -5.12 -2.37 -14.79
CA LYS A 107 -6.42 -1.92 -14.27
C LYS A 107 -6.27 -1.27 -12.89
N ILE A 108 -5.50 -1.87 -11.99
CA ILE A 108 -5.31 -1.32 -10.65
C ILE A 108 -4.39 -0.09 -10.70
N ILE A 109 -3.40 -0.08 -11.58
CA ILE A 109 -2.55 1.10 -11.79
C ILE A 109 -3.41 2.29 -12.22
N ASN A 110 -4.29 2.08 -13.20
CA ASN A 110 -5.21 3.13 -13.68
C ASN A 110 -6.17 3.57 -12.58
N TYR A 111 -6.62 2.64 -11.75
CA TYR A 111 -7.49 2.94 -10.62
C TYR A 111 -6.81 3.93 -9.65
N TYR A 112 -5.58 3.66 -9.24
CA TYR A 112 -4.85 4.57 -8.36
C TYR A 112 -4.52 5.89 -9.03
N ARG A 113 -4.18 5.86 -10.32
CA ARG A 113 -3.92 7.09 -11.07
C ARG A 113 -5.17 7.99 -11.15
N SER A 114 -6.35 7.41 -11.13
CA SER A 114 -7.59 8.20 -11.12
C SER A 114 -7.75 9.04 -9.85
N PHE A 115 -7.05 8.72 -8.77
CA PHE A 115 -7.02 9.51 -7.53
C PHE A 115 -5.91 10.57 -7.52
N GLY A 116 -5.09 10.65 -8.56
CA GLY A 116 -4.02 11.62 -8.66
C GLY A 116 -2.62 11.06 -8.50
N PHE A 117 -2.48 9.75 -8.28
CA PHE A 117 -1.16 9.14 -8.22
C PHE A 117 -0.48 9.21 -9.57
N GLN A 118 0.80 9.53 -9.56
CA GLN A 118 1.66 9.52 -10.73
C GLN A 118 2.43 8.21 -10.79
N PHE A 119 2.51 7.64 -11.99
CA PHE A 119 3.37 6.49 -12.23
C PHE A 119 4.81 6.94 -12.31
N ILE A 120 5.68 6.36 -11.48
CA ILE A 120 7.10 6.72 -11.41
C ILE A 120 7.93 5.78 -12.29
N GLU A 121 7.88 4.47 -12.02
CA GLU A 121 8.61 3.48 -12.80
C GLU A 121 8.14 2.07 -12.47
N ASN A 122 8.48 1.12 -13.33
CA ASN A 122 8.43 -0.30 -12.99
C ASN A 122 9.77 -0.71 -12.38
N PHE A 123 9.72 -1.56 -11.36
CA PHE A 123 10.90 -2.03 -10.67
C PHE A 123 10.74 -3.50 -10.28
N LYS A 124 11.79 -4.29 -10.51
CA LYS A 124 11.83 -5.67 -10.06
C LYS A 124 12.46 -5.70 -8.66
N THR A 125 11.70 -6.16 -7.68
CA THR A 125 12.19 -6.23 -6.30
C THR A 125 13.29 -7.26 -6.16
N PRO A 126 14.28 -7.01 -5.28
CA PRO A 126 15.37 -7.96 -5.10
C PRO A 126 14.93 -9.22 -4.36
N ASN A 127 15.72 -10.27 -4.46
CA ASN A 127 15.60 -11.46 -3.63
C ASN A 127 16.34 -11.23 -2.32
N ALA A 128 15.82 -10.29 -1.50
CA ALA A 128 16.45 -9.88 -0.25
C ALA A 128 15.75 -10.49 0.95
N ALA A 129 16.52 -10.94 1.93
CA ALA A 129 15.99 -11.54 3.16
C ALA A 129 15.15 -10.54 3.97
N GLU A 130 15.41 -9.26 3.82
CA GLU A 130 14.70 -8.16 4.50
C GLU A 130 13.29 -7.93 3.95
N LEU A 131 13.00 -8.48 2.75
CA LEU A 131 11.66 -8.41 2.18
C LEU A 131 10.86 -9.66 2.55
N PRO A 132 9.56 -9.54 2.80
CA PRO A 132 8.67 -10.70 2.89
C PRO A 132 8.78 -11.54 1.61
N ILE A 133 8.68 -12.86 1.75
CA ILE A 133 8.85 -13.80 0.64
C ILE A 133 7.95 -13.43 -0.54
N GLN A 134 6.70 -13.04 -0.28
CA GLN A 134 5.75 -12.69 -1.33
C GLN A 134 6.12 -11.41 -2.08
N ASN A 135 7.06 -10.62 -1.57
CA ASN A 135 7.49 -9.36 -2.19
C ASN A 135 8.84 -9.47 -2.89
N ARG A 136 9.45 -10.65 -2.92
CA ARG A 136 10.76 -10.87 -3.56
C ARG A 136 10.60 -11.18 -5.04
N ASN A 137 11.56 -10.74 -5.86
CA ASN A 137 11.58 -11.00 -7.31
C ASN A 137 10.28 -10.64 -8.01
N LEU A 138 9.63 -9.59 -7.57
CA LEU A 138 8.32 -9.17 -8.04
C LEU A 138 8.46 -7.91 -8.89
N ASN A 139 7.81 -7.88 -10.05
CA ASN A 139 7.71 -6.66 -10.86
C ASN A 139 6.61 -5.77 -10.29
N VAL A 140 6.98 -4.60 -9.84
CA VAL A 140 6.05 -3.64 -9.24
C VAL A 140 6.06 -2.32 -10.02
N ALA A 141 4.91 -1.66 -10.01
CA ALA A 141 4.76 -0.29 -10.47
C ALA A 141 4.79 0.64 -9.26
N LEU A 142 5.66 1.63 -9.28
CA LEU A 142 5.79 2.62 -8.21
C LEU A 142 4.89 3.80 -8.49
N LEU A 143 4.07 4.17 -7.51
CA LEU A 143 3.07 5.22 -7.60
C LEU A 143 3.29 6.24 -6.48
N GLU A 144 3.12 7.51 -6.81
CA GLU A 144 3.39 8.61 -5.88
C GLU A 144 2.37 9.72 -6.06
N ILE A 145 1.93 10.32 -4.96
CA ILE A 145 1.12 11.54 -4.98
C ILE A 145 1.75 12.57 -4.05
N ASP A 146 1.81 13.82 -4.52
CA ASP A 146 2.27 14.97 -3.76
C ASP A 146 1.14 15.45 -2.85
N VAL A 147 1.45 15.70 -1.57
CA VAL A 147 0.46 16.15 -0.57
C VAL A 147 0.66 17.60 -0.15
N LYS A 148 1.59 18.29 -0.75
CA LYS A 148 1.83 19.71 -0.47
C LYS A 148 0.68 20.60 -0.92
#